data_81dd761168bc3e12b778f188dcb730c4
#
_entry.id   81dd761168bc3e12b778f188dcb730c4
#
_cell.length_a   1.000
_cell.length_b   1.000
_cell.length_c   1.000
_cell.angle_alpha   90.00
_cell.angle_beta   90.00
_cell.angle_gamma   90.00
#
_symmetry.space_group_name_H-M   'P 1'
#
loop_
_entity.id
_entity.type
_entity.pdbx_description
1 polymer ?
#
loop_
_entity_poly.entity_id
_entity_poly.type
_entity_poly.pdbx_seq_one_letter_code
_entity_poly.pdbx_strand_id
1 'polypeptide(L)'
;NPQAKLISILSLLLGTTITISSNHWAMAWTGLEINTLAILPLISKPHHPRATEAATKYFLVQAAASTLLLFSCTTNALFTGQWDITQLTHPISCLLLTAAISTKLGLVPFHFWFPEVLQGSSLTTGLLLATAMKFPPITLLLLTSHSLNYTLLTIMAITSAALGGWAGLNQTQTRKILAFSSISHLGWMTIIIIYNHKLTLIAFYLYCMMTAAIFLTLKTTKTLKLSSMMTAWTKIPSLNAILMLALLSLAGLPPLTGFLPKWLIIQELTKQEMTTTATVIALLSLLGLFFYLRLAYCATITLPPNSANYMKQWQTNKSVNALTTTLITLTIMLLPLSPMIFSTF
;
A
#
# COMPACT_ATOMS: atom_id res chain seq x y z
N ASN A 1 -26.26 -6.09 -1.92
CA ASN A 1 -26.81 -6.60 -0.69
C ASN A 1 -25.92 -6.18 0.48
N PRO A 2 -26.40 -5.43 1.49
CA PRO A 2 -25.58 -4.93 2.61
C PRO A 2 -25.07 -6.07 3.50
N GLN A 3 -25.83 -7.14 3.65
CA GLN A 3 -25.41 -8.32 4.42
C GLN A 3 -24.22 -9.03 3.78
N ALA A 4 -24.19 -9.19 2.46
CA ALA A 4 -23.05 -9.76 1.76
C ALA A 4 -21.77 -8.93 1.93
N LYS A 5 -21.87 -7.59 1.96
CA LYS A 5 -20.72 -6.71 2.23
C LYS A 5 -20.23 -6.85 3.67
N LEU A 6 -21.14 -6.99 4.63
CA LEU A 6 -20.79 -7.18 6.03
C LEU A 6 -20.07 -8.52 6.23
N ILE A 7 -20.60 -9.60 5.66
CA ILE A 7 -19.97 -10.92 5.68
C ILE A 7 -18.56 -10.86 5.07
N SER A 8 -18.39 -10.22 3.91
CA SER A 8 -17.08 -10.10 3.28
C SER A 8 -16.08 -9.28 4.11
N ILE A 9 -16.51 -8.24 4.82
CA ILE A 9 -15.63 -7.47 5.72
C ILE A 9 -15.26 -8.29 6.96
N LEU A 10 -16.21 -9.01 7.55
CA LEU A 10 -15.94 -9.88 8.69
C LEU A 10 -14.99 -11.03 8.32
N SER A 11 -15.19 -11.65 7.14
CA SER A 11 -14.27 -12.70 6.67
C SER A 11 -12.86 -12.18 6.38
N LEU A 12 -12.70 -10.92 5.92
CA LEU A 12 -11.38 -10.29 5.81
C LEU A 12 -10.70 -10.16 7.18
N LEU A 13 -11.43 -9.72 8.20
CA LEU A 13 -10.88 -9.61 9.55
C LEU A 13 -10.50 -10.99 10.12
N LEU A 14 -11.34 -11.99 9.94
CA LEU A 14 -11.05 -13.37 10.37
C LEU A 14 -9.82 -13.93 9.64
N GLY A 15 -9.71 -13.76 8.33
CA GLY A 15 -8.57 -14.23 7.58
C GLY A 15 -7.26 -13.54 8.00
N THR A 16 -7.29 -12.22 8.29
CA THR A 16 -6.10 -11.51 8.78
C THR A 16 -5.69 -11.96 10.18
N THR A 17 -6.63 -12.18 11.10
CA THR A 17 -6.31 -12.68 12.44
C THR A 17 -5.75 -14.10 12.43
N ILE A 18 -6.31 -14.99 11.60
CA ILE A 18 -5.80 -16.36 11.42
C ILE A 18 -4.37 -16.35 10.91
N THR A 19 -4.05 -15.52 9.90
CA THR A 19 -2.68 -15.44 9.36
C THR A 19 -1.67 -14.91 10.37
N ILE A 20 -2.04 -13.92 11.19
CA ILE A 20 -1.14 -13.31 12.17
C ILE A 20 -0.88 -14.25 13.35
N SER A 21 -1.91 -14.99 13.79
CA SER A 21 -1.81 -15.91 14.93
C SER A 21 -1.30 -17.31 14.57
N SER A 22 -1.08 -17.58 13.28
CA SER A 22 -0.68 -18.93 12.83
C SER A 22 0.80 -19.19 13.05
N ASN A 23 1.12 -20.36 13.62
CA ASN A 23 2.48 -20.90 13.69
C ASN A 23 2.73 -21.97 12.61
N HIS A 24 1.66 -22.53 12.04
CA HIS A 24 1.71 -23.60 11.06
C HIS A 24 1.37 -23.09 9.66
N TRP A 25 2.14 -23.49 8.64
CA TRP A 25 1.97 -23.02 7.27
C TRP A 25 0.59 -23.28 6.69
N ALA A 26 -0.05 -24.41 6.98
CA ALA A 26 -1.40 -24.68 6.49
C ALA A 26 -2.43 -23.67 7.00
N MET A 27 -2.32 -23.25 8.27
CA MET A 27 -3.20 -22.22 8.84
C MET A 27 -2.93 -20.84 8.24
N ALA A 28 -1.67 -20.48 8.04
CA ALA A 28 -1.32 -19.24 7.36
C ALA A 28 -1.89 -19.18 5.93
N TRP A 29 -1.77 -20.30 5.20
CA TRP A 29 -2.31 -20.41 3.84
C TRP A 29 -3.83 -20.28 3.82
N THR A 30 -4.56 -20.98 4.69
CA THR A 30 -6.03 -20.86 4.77
C THR A 30 -6.48 -19.45 5.08
N GLY A 31 -5.80 -18.75 6.00
CA GLY A 31 -6.10 -17.35 6.30
C GLY A 31 -5.86 -16.40 5.12
N LEU A 32 -4.78 -16.60 4.36
CA LEU A 32 -4.53 -15.86 3.12
C LEU A 32 -5.60 -16.13 2.06
N GLU A 33 -6.07 -17.39 1.93
CA GLU A 33 -7.08 -17.76 0.94
C GLU A 33 -8.45 -17.19 1.30
N ILE A 34 -8.83 -17.21 2.57
CA ILE A 34 -10.03 -16.53 3.06
C ILE A 34 -10.01 -15.05 2.68
N ASN A 35 -8.88 -14.36 2.87
CA ASN A 35 -8.74 -12.96 2.49
C ASN A 35 -8.90 -12.73 0.99
N THR A 36 -8.29 -13.58 0.16
CA THR A 36 -8.39 -13.45 -1.30
C THR A 36 -9.81 -13.66 -1.81
N LEU A 37 -10.53 -14.64 -1.26
CA LEU A 37 -11.93 -14.90 -1.63
C LEU A 37 -12.88 -13.83 -1.10
N ALA A 38 -12.63 -13.31 0.11
CA ALA A 38 -13.49 -12.32 0.74
C ALA A 38 -13.49 -10.96 0.03
N ILE A 39 -12.40 -10.58 -0.64
CA ILE A 39 -12.33 -9.28 -1.32
C ILE A 39 -12.95 -9.33 -2.73
N LEU A 40 -13.07 -10.49 -3.36
CA LEU A 40 -13.62 -10.64 -4.72
C LEU A 40 -15.03 -10.03 -4.88
N PRO A 41 -16.02 -10.30 -4.01
CA PRO A 41 -17.34 -9.70 -4.13
C PRO A 41 -17.34 -8.18 -3.86
N LEU A 42 -16.29 -7.65 -3.19
CA LEU A 42 -16.15 -6.21 -2.99
C LEU A 42 -15.57 -5.51 -4.23
N ILE A 43 -14.69 -6.18 -5.00
CA ILE A 43 -14.13 -5.67 -6.26
C ILE A 43 -15.17 -5.78 -7.37
N SER A 44 -15.80 -6.93 -7.52
CA SER A 44 -16.80 -7.19 -8.55
C SER A 44 -18.05 -6.36 -8.31
N LYS A 45 -18.41 -5.54 -9.30
CA LYS A 45 -19.68 -4.83 -9.33
C LYS A 45 -20.53 -5.38 -10.47
N PRO A 46 -21.81 -5.71 -10.22
CA PRO A 46 -22.69 -6.15 -11.29
C PRO A 46 -22.80 -5.05 -12.36
N HIS A 47 -22.87 -5.47 -13.61
CA HIS A 47 -23.03 -4.59 -14.79
C HIS A 47 -21.87 -3.60 -15.03
N HIS A 48 -20.67 -3.84 -14.48
CA HIS A 48 -19.51 -2.99 -14.74
C HIS A 48 -18.33 -3.82 -15.27
N PRO A 49 -18.11 -3.88 -16.61
CA PRO A 49 -17.14 -4.80 -17.22
C PRO A 49 -15.71 -4.62 -16.74
N ARG A 50 -15.28 -3.38 -16.45
CA ARG A 50 -13.94 -3.13 -15.88
C ARG A 50 -13.77 -3.68 -14.47
N ALA A 51 -14.85 -3.74 -13.68
CA ALA A 51 -14.78 -4.26 -12.32
C ALA A 51 -14.70 -5.80 -12.34
N THR A 52 -15.40 -6.45 -13.26
CA THR A 52 -15.31 -7.90 -13.44
C THR A 52 -13.94 -8.32 -13.98
N GLU A 53 -13.39 -7.58 -14.94
CA GLU A 53 -12.03 -7.78 -15.44
C GLU A 53 -10.98 -7.62 -14.32
N ALA A 54 -11.12 -6.59 -13.47
CA ALA A 54 -10.25 -6.40 -12.32
C ALA A 54 -10.34 -7.55 -11.31
N ALA A 55 -11.55 -8.05 -11.04
CA ALA A 55 -11.77 -9.18 -10.14
C ALA A 55 -11.14 -10.47 -10.67
N THR A 56 -11.28 -10.77 -11.97
CA THR A 56 -10.66 -11.94 -12.58
C THR A 56 -9.14 -11.87 -12.59
N LYS A 57 -8.54 -10.72 -12.93
CA LYS A 57 -7.08 -10.50 -12.88
C LYS A 57 -6.55 -10.69 -11.45
N TYR A 58 -7.24 -10.11 -10.46
CA TYR A 58 -6.87 -10.27 -9.07
C TYR A 58 -6.89 -11.75 -8.64
N PHE A 59 -8.00 -12.45 -8.95
CA PHE A 59 -8.16 -13.85 -8.58
C PHE A 59 -7.08 -14.74 -9.19
N LEU A 60 -6.82 -14.64 -10.49
CA LEU A 60 -5.84 -15.48 -11.18
C LEU A 60 -4.43 -15.31 -10.60
N VAL A 61 -4.00 -14.06 -10.36
CA VAL A 61 -2.66 -13.80 -9.82
C VAL A 61 -2.55 -14.25 -8.36
N GLN A 62 -3.57 -14.00 -7.55
CA GLN A 62 -3.54 -14.40 -6.14
C GLN A 62 -3.67 -15.93 -5.97
N ALA A 63 -4.43 -16.61 -6.82
CA ALA A 63 -4.50 -18.06 -6.83
C ALA A 63 -3.14 -18.68 -7.22
N ALA A 64 -2.48 -18.16 -8.26
CA ALA A 64 -1.12 -18.59 -8.61
C ALA A 64 -0.13 -18.35 -7.47
N ALA A 65 -0.23 -17.22 -6.77
CA ALA A 65 0.61 -16.94 -5.61
C ALA A 65 0.35 -17.88 -4.43
N SER A 66 -0.91 -18.27 -4.19
CA SER A 66 -1.26 -19.21 -3.11
C SER A 66 -0.82 -20.64 -3.41
N THR A 67 -0.88 -21.07 -4.67
CA THR A 67 -0.32 -22.39 -5.07
C THR A 67 1.19 -22.43 -4.96
N LEU A 68 1.89 -21.36 -5.36
CA LEU A 68 3.34 -21.26 -5.16
C LEU A 68 3.72 -21.27 -3.68
N LEU A 69 2.93 -20.62 -2.81
CA LEU A 69 3.16 -20.63 -1.39
C LEU A 69 3.01 -22.04 -0.82
N LEU A 70 1.94 -22.75 -1.15
CA LEU A 70 1.77 -24.14 -0.74
C LEU A 70 2.90 -25.03 -1.23
N PHE A 71 3.31 -24.88 -2.49
CA PHE A 71 4.41 -25.65 -3.06
C PHE A 71 5.73 -25.38 -2.32
N SER A 72 6.01 -24.14 -1.94
CA SER A 72 7.20 -23.83 -1.15
C SER A 72 7.17 -24.47 0.25
N CYS A 73 6.00 -24.50 0.89
CA CYS A 73 5.85 -25.10 2.21
C CYS A 73 5.94 -26.62 2.16
N THR A 74 5.32 -27.26 1.16
CA THR A 74 5.41 -28.72 0.97
C THR A 74 6.82 -29.17 0.62
N THR A 75 7.55 -28.43 -0.21
CA THR A 75 8.97 -28.72 -0.49
C THR A 75 9.83 -28.60 0.75
N ASN A 76 9.61 -27.59 1.60
CA ASN A 76 10.32 -27.48 2.87
C ASN A 76 9.99 -28.67 3.79
N ALA A 77 8.72 -29.04 3.92
CA ALA A 77 8.29 -30.17 4.73
C ALA A 77 8.84 -31.51 4.25
N LEU A 78 8.97 -31.73 2.93
CA LEU A 78 9.56 -32.94 2.36
C LEU A 78 11.03 -33.07 2.69
N PHE A 79 11.81 -31.97 2.68
CA PHE A 79 13.24 -32.02 2.94
C PHE A 79 13.61 -31.93 4.43
N THR A 80 12.83 -31.20 5.22
CA THR A 80 13.16 -30.92 6.63
C THR A 80 12.21 -31.58 7.64
N GLY A 81 11.05 -32.05 7.20
CA GLY A 81 9.98 -32.56 8.09
C GLY A 81 9.25 -31.51 8.89
N GLN A 82 9.56 -30.20 8.71
CA GLN A 82 9.05 -29.11 9.53
C GLN A 82 7.95 -28.34 8.80
N TRP A 83 6.83 -28.08 9.53
CA TRP A 83 5.71 -27.28 9.06
C TRP A 83 5.62 -25.90 9.74
N ASP A 84 6.53 -25.62 10.65
CA ASP A 84 6.57 -24.33 11.34
C ASP A 84 7.02 -23.20 10.43
N ILE A 85 6.39 -22.02 10.59
CA ILE A 85 6.67 -20.83 9.76
C ILE A 85 8.11 -20.33 9.98
N THR A 86 8.61 -20.43 11.21
CA THR A 86 9.94 -19.95 11.58
C THR A 86 11.08 -20.86 11.16
N GLN A 87 10.79 -22.14 10.88
CA GLN A 87 11.80 -23.16 10.56
C GLN A 87 11.89 -23.44 9.05
N LEU A 88 12.17 -22.41 8.30
CA LEU A 88 12.34 -22.50 6.86
C LEU A 88 13.82 -22.50 6.52
N THR A 89 14.39 -23.67 6.17
CA THR A 89 15.85 -23.83 5.98
C THR A 89 16.23 -24.22 4.55
N HIS A 90 15.34 -24.84 3.80
CA HIS A 90 15.66 -25.31 2.45
C HIS A 90 15.75 -24.12 1.45
N PRO A 91 16.89 -23.92 0.73
CA PRO A 91 17.14 -22.73 -0.07
C PRO A 91 16.15 -22.53 -1.22
N ILE A 92 15.73 -23.60 -1.89
CA ILE A 92 14.77 -23.54 -2.99
C ILE A 92 13.37 -23.13 -2.46
N SER A 93 12.96 -23.68 -1.32
CA SER A 93 11.70 -23.31 -0.70
C SER A 93 11.70 -21.84 -0.23
N CYS A 94 12.83 -21.32 0.26
CA CYS A 94 12.97 -19.89 0.58
C CYS A 94 12.79 -19.00 -0.65
N LEU A 95 13.39 -19.36 -1.80
CA LEU A 95 13.23 -18.61 -3.05
C LEU A 95 11.77 -18.64 -3.56
N LEU A 96 11.13 -19.79 -3.55
CA LEU A 96 9.73 -19.92 -3.96
C LEU A 96 8.80 -19.15 -3.05
N LEU A 97 9.05 -19.15 -1.75
CA LEU A 97 8.28 -18.40 -0.77
C LEU A 97 8.44 -16.89 -0.96
N THR A 98 9.67 -16.38 -1.17
CA THR A 98 9.87 -14.97 -1.47
C THR A 98 9.13 -14.56 -2.74
N ALA A 99 9.15 -15.38 -3.80
CA ALA A 99 8.38 -15.14 -5.00
C ALA A 99 6.86 -15.12 -4.72
N ALA A 100 6.34 -16.08 -3.96
CA ALA A 100 4.92 -16.18 -3.62
C ALA A 100 4.44 -14.96 -2.80
N ILE A 101 5.19 -14.54 -1.79
CA ILE A 101 4.81 -13.37 -0.99
C ILE A 101 4.97 -12.08 -1.79
N SER A 102 6.00 -11.96 -2.63
CA SER A 102 6.21 -10.79 -3.49
C SER A 102 5.09 -10.63 -4.52
N THR A 103 4.54 -11.72 -5.09
CA THR A 103 3.36 -11.67 -5.95
C THR A 103 2.13 -11.19 -5.19
N LYS A 104 1.91 -11.64 -3.95
CA LYS A 104 0.79 -11.20 -3.11
C LYS A 104 0.89 -9.72 -2.74
N LEU A 105 2.07 -9.21 -2.44
CA LEU A 105 2.31 -7.79 -2.15
C LEU A 105 2.27 -6.90 -3.40
N GLY A 106 2.58 -7.46 -4.55
CA GLY A 106 2.76 -6.72 -5.79
C GLY A 106 4.11 -6.01 -5.85
N LEU A 107 5.18 -6.64 -5.38
CA LEU A 107 6.56 -6.17 -5.56
C LEU A 107 7.03 -6.44 -7.00
N VAL A 108 8.01 -5.69 -7.46
CA VAL A 108 8.64 -5.93 -8.76
C VAL A 108 9.46 -7.23 -8.69
N PRO A 109 9.31 -8.13 -9.70
CA PRO A 109 8.68 -7.97 -11.01
C PRO A 109 7.17 -8.25 -11.08
N PHE A 110 6.55 -8.72 -10.05
CA PHE A 110 5.15 -9.21 -10.04
C PHE A 110 4.10 -8.13 -9.76
N HIS A 111 4.35 -6.89 -10.11
CA HIS A 111 3.52 -5.73 -9.72
C HIS A 111 2.38 -5.38 -10.68
N PHE A 112 2.35 -5.91 -11.91
CA PHE A 112 1.46 -5.44 -12.98
C PHE A 112 -0.03 -5.53 -12.66
N TRP A 113 -0.43 -6.53 -11.89
CA TRP A 113 -1.83 -6.74 -11.52
C TRP A 113 -2.39 -5.61 -10.65
N PHE A 114 -1.57 -5.02 -9.77
CA PHE A 114 -2.04 -4.11 -8.76
C PHE A 114 -2.57 -2.77 -9.31
N PRO A 115 -1.89 -2.06 -10.25
CA PRO A 115 -2.42 -0.86 -10.88
C PRO A 115 -3.68 -1.09 -11.71
N GLU A 116 -3.81 -2.25 -12.35
CA GLU A 116 -4.98 -2.59 -13.15
C GLU A 116 -6.20 -2.89 -12.27
N VAL A 117 -6.01 -3.65 -11.22
CA VAL A 117 -7.07 -3.96 -10.25
C VAL A 117 -7.54 -2.69 -9.53
N LEU A 118 -6.63 -1.80 -9.13
CA LEU A 118 -7.00 -0.52 -8.53
C LEU A 118 -7.77 0.37 -9.50
N GLN A 119 -7.44 0.35 -10.78
CA GLN A 119 -8.18 1.10 -11.80
C GLN A 119 -9.63 0.62 -11.94
N GLY A 120 -9.89 -0.68 -11.89
CA GLY A 120 -11.23 -1.26 -12.02
C GLY A 120 -12.06 -1.19 -10.74
N SER A 121 -11.43 -1.12 -9.57
CA SER A 121 -12.09 -1.13 -8.26
C SER A 121 -12.64 0.25 -7.85
N SER A 122 -13.55 0.30 -6.86
CA SER A 122 -13.99 1.55 -6.24
C SER A 122 -12.90 2.10 -5.30
N LEU A 123 -12.96 3.40 -4.97
CA LEU A 123 -11.99 4.01 -4.04
C LEU A 123 -11.99 3.35 -2.66
N THR A 124 -13.15 2.89 -2.18
CA THR A 124 -13.24 2.18 -0.90
C THR A 124 -12.61 0.80 -0.94
N THR A 125 -12.87 0.03 -2.01
CA THR A 125 -12.23 -1.28 -2.19
C THR A 125 -10.75 -1.14 -2.52
N GLY A 126 -10.37 -0.07 -3.24
CA GLY A 126 -8.97 0.29 -3.48
C GLY A 126 -8.20 0.60 -2.19
N LEU A 127 -8.84 1.24 -1.22
CA LEU A 127 -8.26 1.46 0.10
C LEU A 127 -8.02 0.12 0.81
N LEU A 128 -8.99 -0.80 0.84
CA LEU A 128 -8.82 -2.12 1.44
C LEU A 128 -7.69 -2.92 0.77
N LEU A 129 -7.60 -2.88 -0.56
CA LEU A 129 -6.52 -3.50 -1.33
C LEU A 129 -5.14 -2.91 -1.00
N ALA A 130 -5.07 -1.58 -0.84
CA ALA A 130 -3.81 -0.89 -0.57
C ALA A 130 -3.33 -1.03 0.88
N THR A 131 -4.22 -1.31 1.83
CA THR A 131 -3.91 -1.37 3.27
C THR A 131 -4.17 -2.75 3.87
N ALA A 132 -5.43 -3.16 4.06
CA ALA A 132 -5.80 -4.37 4.77
C ALA A 132 -5.23 -5.65 4.13
N MET A 133 -5.25 -5.75 2.80
CA MET A 133 -4.76 -6.93 2.10
C MET A 133 -3.23 -7.09 2.12
N LYS A 134 -2.50 -6.03 2.44
CA LYS A 134 -1.03 -6.08 2.58
C LYS A 134 -0.58 -6.52 3.97
N PHE A 135 -1.46 -6.46 4.96
CA PHE A 135 -1.13 -6.83 6.34
C PHE A 135 -0.65 -8.28 6.46
N PRO A 136 -1.43 -9.29 6.00
CA PRO A 136 -1.03 -10.70 6.15
C PRO A 136 0.28 -11.06 5.44
N PRO A 137 0.53 -10.66 4.18
CA PRO A 137 1.81 -10.98 3.54
C PRO A 137 3.01 -10.30 4.21
N ILE A 138 2.84 -9.07 4.74
CA ILE A 138 3.93 -8.39 5.46
C ILE A 138 4.23 -9.10 6.79
N THR A 139 3.23 -9.55 7.53
CA THR A 139 3.46 -10.29 8.77
C THR A 139 4.19 -11.62 8.51
N LEU A 140 3.85 -12.33 7.43
CA LEU A 140 4.57 -13.52 7.03
C LEU A 140 6.03 -13.23 6.63
N LEU A 141 6.29 -12.12 5.91
CA LEU A 141 7.66 -11.70 5.61
C LEU A 141 8.46 -11.38 6.88
N LEU A 142 7.83 -10.78 7.88
CA LEU A 142 8.49 -10.50 9.17
C LEU A 142 8.82 -11.79 9.92
N LEU A 143 7.91 -12.75 9.96
CA LEU A 143 8.13 -14.04 10.62
C LEU A 143 9.21 -14.89 9.94
N THR A 144 9.33 -14.79 8.61
CA THR A 144 10.30 -15.55 7.82
C THR A 144 11.59 -14.81 7.49
N SER A 145 11.74 -13.56 7.94
CA SER A 145 12.84 -12.65 7.56
C SER A 145 14.24 -13.24 7.74
N HIS A 146 14.47 -14.05 8.78
CA HIS A 146 15.77 -14.66 9.06
C HIS A 146 16.18 -15.75 8.05
N SER A 147 15.22 -16.36 7.37
CA SER A 147 15.46 -17.44 6.42
C SER A 147 15.55 -16.97 4.96
N LEU A 148 15.13 -15.74 4.68
CA LEU A 148 15.05 -15.21 3.32
C LEU A 148 16.40 -14.69 2.81
N ASN A 149 16.61 -14.80 1.49
CA ASN A 149 17.83 -14.28 0.85
C ASN A 149 17.86 -12.76 0.86
N TYR A 150 18.78 -12.20 1.61
CA TYR A 150 19.04 -10.78 1.74
C TYR A 150 19.24 -10.06 0.40
N THR A 151 20.12 -10.57 -0.47
CA THR A 151 20.44 -9.96 -1.76
C THR A 151 19.22 -9.89 -2.69
N LEU A 152 18.39 -10.93 -2.71
CA LEU A 152 17.19 -10.98 -3.50
C LEU A 152 16.16 -9.92 -3.01
N LEU A 153 15.95 -9.81 -1.70
CA LEU A 153 15.04 -8.84 -1.13
C LEU A 153 15.50 -7.40 -1.37
N THR A 154 16.80 -7.12 -1.27
CA THR A 154 17.34 -5.78 -1.55
C THR A 154 17.18 -5.39 -3.03
N ILE A 155 17.43 -6.31 -3.95
CA ILE A 155 17.22 -6.09 -5.38
C ILE A 155 15.74 -5.83 -5.67
N MET A 156 14.83 -6.64 -5.14
CA MET A 156 13.39 -6.43 -5.30
C MET A 156 12.92 -5.12 -4.68
N ALA A 157 13.49 -4.70 -3.56
CA ALA A 157 13.18 -3.44 -2.90
C ALA A 157 13.59 -2.23 -3.76
N ILE A 158 14.84 -2.22 -4.26
CA ILE A 158 15.37 -1.15 -5.12
C ILE A 158 14.59 -1.08 -6.44
N THR A 159 14.36 -2.22 -7.09
CA THR A 159 13.60 -2.27 -8.35
C THR A 159 12.15 -1.84 -8.16
N SER A 160 11.50 -2.17 -7.03
CA SER A 160 10.14 -1.73 -6.72
C SER A 160 10.08 -0.21 -6.46
N ALA A 161 11.07 0.36 -5.80
CA ALA A 161 11.18 1.82 -5.64
C ALA A 161 11.40 2.53 -6.98
N ALA A 162 12.27 1.99 -7.84
CA ALA A 162 12.58 2.52 -9.15
C ALA A 162 11.37 2.49 -10.10
N LEU A 163 10.78 1.31 -10.32
CA LEU A 163 9.65 1.15 -11.24
C LEU A 163 8.37 1.78 -10.68
N GLY A 164 8.14 1.73 -9.38
CA GLY A 164 7.05 2.45 -8.75
C GLY A 164 7.14 3.96 -8.95
N GLY A 165 8.34 4.53 -8.83
CA GLY A 165 8.61 5.94 -9.14
C GLY A 165 8.42 6.26 -10.63
N TRP A 166 9.10 5.53 -11.50
CA TRP A 166 9.12 5.77 -12.95
C TRP A 166 7.75 5.62 -13.61
N ALA A 167 7.06 4.50 -13.37
CA ALA A 167 5.77 4.23 -14.00
C ALA A 167 4.66 5.18 -13.53
N GLY A 168 4.81 5.81 -12.36
CA GLY A 168 3.89 6.83 -11.86
C GLY A 168 3.95 8.16 -12.62
N LEU A 169 5.09 8.50 -13.26
CA LEU A 169 5.32 9.82 -13.85
C LEU A 169 4.30 10.21 -14.93
N ASN A 170 3.92 9.29 -15.81
CA ASN A 170 3.04 9.58 -16.96
C ASN A 170 1.58 9.22 -16.74
N GLN A 171 1.19 8.81 -15.52
CA GLN A 171 -0.20 8.43 -15.27
C GLN A 171 -1.10 9.65 -15.10
N THR A 172 -2.30 9.59 -15.71
CA THR A 172 -3.34 10.61 -15.61
C THR A 172 -4.47 10.25 -14.66
N GLN A 173 -4.54 8.98 -14.24
CA GLN A 173 -5.57 8.47 -13.34
C GLN A 173 -5.04 8.44 -11.90
N THR A 174 -5.75 9.07 -10.97
CA THR A 174 -5.34 9.14 -9.56
C THR A 174 -5.18 7.77 -8.91
N ARG A 175 -6.05 6.81 -9.24
CA ARG A 175 -5.96 5.43 -8.72
C ARG A 175 -4.70 4.71 -9.16
N LYS A 176 -4.25 4.89 -10.42
CA LYS A 176 -2.99 4.30 -10.90
C LYS A 176 -1.77 4.94 -10.23
N ILE A 177 -1.80 6.27 -10.04
CA ILE A 177 -0.72 6.98 -9.33
C ILE A 177 -0.59 6.45 -7.90
N LEU A 178 -1.70 6.29 -7.18
CA LEU A 178 -1.70 5.70 -5.85
C LEU A 178 -1.26 4.23 -5.82
N ALA A 179 -1.51 3.48 -6.90
CA ALA A 179 -1.00 2.12 -7.03
C ALA A 179 0.53 2.11 -7.13
N PHE A 180 1.09 2.88 -8.03
CA PHE A 180 2.55 2.97 -8.20
C PHE A 180 3.25 3.54 -6.96
N SER A 181 2.63 4.51 -6.30
CA SER A 181 3.15 5.02 -5.03
C SER A 181 3.18 3.94 -3.93
N SER A 182 2.17 3.07 -3.89
CA SER A 182 2.15 1.98 -2.92
C SER A 182 3.22 0.92 -3.20
N ILE A 183 3.56 0.67 -4.49
CA ILE A 183 4.67 -0.22 -4.87
C ILE A 183 6.00 0.37 -4.42
N SER A 184 6.21 1.67 -4.63
CA SER A 184 7.43 2.33 -4.16
C SER A 184 7.57 2.34 -2.64
N HIS A 185 6.48 2.58 -1.90
CA HIS A 185 6.50 2.51 -0.42
C HIS A 185 6.76 1.08 0.10
N LEU A 186 6.22 0.06 -0.57
CA LEU A 186 6.57 -1.33 -0.24
C LEU A 186 8.05 -1.61 -0.46
N GLY A 187 8.67 -1.04 -1.49
CA GLY A 187 10.13 -1.13 -1.69
C GLY A 187 10.92 -0.59 -0.48
N TRP A 188 10.52 0.55 0.08
CA TRP A 188 11.11 1.09 1.30
C TRP A 188 10.94 0.18 2.52
N MET A 189 9.78 -0.49 2.65
CA MET A 189 9.52 -1.39 3.77
C MET A 189 10.29 -2.69 3.64
N THR A 190 10.36 -3.27 2.42
CA THR A 190 11.01 -4.57 2.20
C THR A 190 12.52 -4.53 2.42
N ILE A 191 13.19 -3.39 2.17
CA ILE A 191 14.63 -3.27 2.42
C ILE A 191 14.99 -3.35 3.90
N ILE A 192 14.10 -2.85 4.79
CA ILE A 192 14.37 -2.78 6.22
C ILE A 192 13.89 -4.01 7.00
N ILE A 193 13.09 -4.88 6.39
CA ILE A 193 12.50 -6.05 7.05
C ILE A 193 13.55 -6.90 7.76
N ILE A 194 14.70 -7.11 7.13
CA ILE A 194 15.76 -7.99 7.63
C ILE A 194 16.46 -7.36 8.84
N TYR A 195 16.62 -6.05 8.86
CA TYR A 195 17.41 -5.36 9.88
C TYR A 195 16.59 -5.00 11.12
N ASN A 196 15.38 -4.48 10.91
CA ASN A 196 14.58 -3.98 12.04
C ASN A 196 13.08 -4.21 11.80
N HIS A 197 12.53 -5.24 12.46
CA HIS A 197 11.11 -5.60 12.36
C HIS A 197 10.19 -4.51 12.92
N LYS A 198 10.58 -3.86 14.03
CA LYS A 198 9.77 -2.80 14.66
C LYS A 198 9.63 -1.60 13.74
N LEU A 199 10.72 -1.21 13.07
CA LEU A 199 10.73 -0.08 12.16
C LEU A 199 9.88 -0.36 10.90
N THR A 200 9.89 -1.60 10.40
CA THR A 200 9.02 -1.97 9.28
C THR A 200 7.54 -1.87 9.64
N LEU A 201 7.15 -2.30 10.84
CA LEU A 201 5.78 -2.18 11.32
C LEU A 201 5.35 -0.71 11.45
N ILE A 202 6.20 0.15 12.05
CA ILE A 202 5.93 1.58 12.16
C ILE A 202 5.77 2.22 10.77
N ALA A 203 6.67 1.92 9.85
CA ALA A 203 6.61 2.42 8.48
C ALA A 203 5.31 1.98 7.78
N PHE A 204 4.89 0.73 7.99
CA PHE A 204 3.65 0.21 7.43
C PHE A 204 2.40 0.89 8.03
N TYR A 205 2.35 1.09 9.35
CA TYR A 205 1.23 1.78 10.00
C TYR A 205 1.11 3.23 9.50
N LEU A 206 2.22 3.95 9.42
CA LEU A 206 2.25 5.32 8.88
C LEU A 206 1.78 5.34 7.42
N TYR A 207 2.24 4.39 6.61
CA TYR A 207 1.77 4.24 5.23
C TYR A 207 0.25 4.00 5.18
N CYS A 208 -0.29 3.11 6.00
CA CYS A 208 -1.74 2.84 6.04
C CYS A 208 -2.54 4.09 6.42
N MET A 209 -2.09 4.86 7.40
CA MET A 209 -2.75 6.08 7.82
C MET A 209 -2.75 7.15 6.72
N MET A 210 -1.60 7.39 6.08
CA MET A 210 -1.48 8.36 4.99
C MET A 210 -2.32 7.97 3.77
N THR A 211 -2.27 6.71 3.36
CA THR A 211 -3.05 6.21 2.22
C THR A 211 -4.55 6.24 2.51
N ALA A 212 -4.98 5.89 3.72
CA ALA A 212 -6.38 5.97 4.12
C ALA A 212 -6.91 7.41 4.06
N ALA A 213 -6.15 8.37 4.56
CA ALA A 213 -6.50 9.79 4.49
C ALA A 213 -6.73 10.24 3.04
N ILE A 214 -5.82 9.88 2.11
CA ILE A 214 -5.92 10.27 0.70
C ILE A 214 -7.08 9.57 -0.02
N PHE A 215 -7.27 8.27 0.16
CA PHE A 215 -8.38 7.57 -0.47
C PHE A 215 -9.75 8.10 -0.01
N LEU A 216 -9.89 8.44 1.27
CA LEU A 216 -11.12 8.99 1.81
C LEU A 216 -11.38 10.42 1.31
N THR A 217 -10.35 11.25 1.21
CA THR A 217 -10.48 12.60 0.64
C THR A 217 -10.79 12.56 -0.86
N LEU A 218 -10.17 11.69 -1.63
CA LEU A 218 -10.51 11.47 -3.04
C LEU A 218 -11.94 10.95 -3.22
N LYS A 219 -12.43 10.13 -2.28
CA LYS A 219 -13.82 9.66 -2.30
C LYS A 219 -14.82 10.80 -2.05
N THR A 220 -14.54 11.69 -1.11
CA THR A 220 -15.41 12.83 -0.81
C THR A 220 -15.44 13.84 -1.96
N THR A 221 -14.28 14.12 -2.57
CA THR A 221 -14.15 15.01 -3.73
C THR A 221 -14.57 14.36 -5.06
N LYS A 222 -14.72 13.02 -5.11
CA LYS A 222 -15.05 12.23 -6.32
C LYS A 222 -14.08 12.44 -7.48
N THR A 223 -12.81 12.68 -7.20
CA THR A 223 -11.78 12.93 -8.21
C THR A 223 -11.08 11.64 -8.64
N LEU A 224 -11.25 11.24 -9.90
CA LEU A 224 -10.67 10.03 -10.47
C LEU A 224 -9.58 10.30 -11.51
N LYS A 225 -9.57 11.49 -12.09
CA LYS A 225 -8.61 11.93 -13.12
C LYS A 225 -7.96 13.25 -12.68
N LEU A 226 -6.78 13.55 -13.21
CA LEU A 226 -6.11 14.83 -12.98
C LEU A 226 -6.98 16.03 -13.36
N SER A 227 -7.66 15.98 -14.51
CA SER A 227 -8.57 17.01 -14.96
C SER A 227 -9.73 17.27 -13.99
N SER A 228 -10.24 16.21 -13.34
CA SER A 228 -11.29 16.37 -12.33
C SER A 228 -10.75 16.93 -10.99
N MET A 229 -9.46 16.82 -10.72
CA MET A 229 -8.84 17.49 -9.56
C MET A 229 -8.77 18.99 -9.74
N MET A 230 -8.45 19.48 -10.95
CA MET A 230 -8.45 20.92 -11.26
C MET A 230 -9.84 21.55 -11.02
N THR A 231 -10.90 20.83 -11.40
CA THR A 231 -12.28 21.32 -11.19
C THR A 231 -12.79 21.12 -9.76
N ALA A 232 -12.13 20.31 -8.94
CA ALA A 232 -12.53 20.05 -7.56
C ALA A 232 -12.34 21.29 -6.65
N TRP A 233 -11.35 22.14 -6.97
CA TRP A 233 -11.12 23.39 -6.25
C TRP A 233 -12.34 24.31 -6.22
N THR A 234 -13.08 24.37 -7.32
CA THR A 234 -14.30 25.19 -7.42
C THR A 234 -15.44 24.70 -6.53
N LYS A 235 -15.39 23.42 -6.09
CA LYS A 235 -16.45 22.82 -5.28
C LYS A 235 -16.20 22.94 -3.78
N ILE A 236 -15.01 22.52 -3.33
CA ILE A 236 -14.65 22.47 -1.91
C ILE A 236 -13.15 22.80 -1.76
N PRO A 237 -12.79 24.10 -1.68
CA PRO A 237 -11.39 24.55 -1.67
C PRO A 237 -10.64 24.05 -0.42
N SER A 238 -11.27 24.04 0.74
CA SER A 238 -10.65 23.58 1.99
C SER A 238 -10.23 22.10 1.94
N LEU A 239 -11.10 21.23 1.47
CA LEU A 239 -10.76 19.79 1.30
C LEU A 239 -9.65 19.57 0.28
N ASN A 240 -9.59 20.40 -0.77
CA ASN A 240 -8.57 20.28 -1.77
C ASN A 240 -7.19 20.73 -1.24
N ALA A 241 -7.14 21.79 -0.45
CA ALA A 241 -5.92 22.22 0.25
C ALA A 241 -5.40 21.15 1.21
N ILE A 242 -6.27 20.52 1.96
CA ILE A 242 -5.95 19.44 2.88
C ILE A 242 -5.46 18.20 2.12
N LEU A 243 -6.09 17.86 0.99
CA LEU A 243 -5.65 16.77 0.12
C LEU A 243 -4.23 17.01 -0.40
N MET A 244 -3.89 18.28 -0.70
CA MET A 244 -2.53 18.65 -1.10
C MET A 244 -1.51 18.34 -0.01
N LEU A 245 -1.78 18.78 1.21
CA LEU A 245 -0.89 18.53 2.35
C LEU A 245 -0.73 17.01 2.59
N ALA A 246 -1.81 16.24 2.45
CA ALA A 246 -1.75 14.80 2.56
C ALA A 246 -0.92 14.13 1.43
N LEU A 247 -1.00 14.62 0.19
CA LEU A 247 -0.16 14.14 -0.91
C LEU A 247 1.32 14.50 -0.69
N LEU A 248 1.61 15.70 -0.20
CA LEU A 248 2.96 16.12 0.15
C LEU A 248 3.52 15.33 1.34
N SER A 249 2.66 14.91 2.27
CA SER A 249 3.09 13.99 3.35
C SER A 249 3.51 12.63 2.80
N LEU A 250 2.76 12.03 1.85
CA LEU A 250 3.20 10.80 1.18
C LEU A 250 4.50 10.99 0.39
N ALA A 251 4.70 12.16 -0.21
CA ALA A 251 5.97 12.49 -0.88
C ALA A 251 7.16 12.45 0.08
N GLY A 252 6.92 12.66 1.38
CA GLY A 252 7.95 12.66 2.42
C GLY A 252 8.70 13.97 2.54
N LEU A 253 8.01 15.11 2.46
CA LEU A 253 8.62 16.41 2.73
C LEU A 253 8.92 16.58 4.23
N PRO A 254 10.06 17.21 4.59
CA PRO A 254 10.55 17.28 5.96
C PRO A 254 9.57 17.74 7.04
N PRO A 255 8.67 18.73 6.81
CA PRO A 255 7.76 19.16 7.87
C PRO A 255 6.58 18.20 8.12
N LEU A 256 6.41 17.15 7.29
CA LEU A 256 5.25 16.27 7.33
C LEU A 256 5.62 14.84 7.77
N THR A 257 4.64 14.09 8.27
CA THR A 257 4.84 12.76 8.87
C THR A 257 5.48 11.73 7.94
N GLY A 258 5.26 11.84 6.64
CA GLY A 258 5.83 10.90 5.66
C GLY A 258 7.36 10.97 5.52
N PHE A 259 8.00 12.02 6.02
CA PHE A 259 9.46 12.12 6.09
C PHE A 259 10.03 11.15 7.15
N LEU A 260 9.34 10.97 8.24
CA LEU A 260 9.76 10.19 9.39
C LEU A 260 10.16 8.74 9.02
N PRO A 261 9.34 7.92 8.36
CA PRO A 261 9.74 6.56 8.02
C PRO A 261 10.93 6.51 7.06
N LYS A 262 11.03 7.44 6.12
CA LYS A 262 12.15 7.49 5.18
C LYS A 262 13.46 7.82 5.90
N TRP A 263 13.44 8.80 6.78
CA TRP A 263 14.61 9.20 7.55
C TRP A 263 15.11 8.07 8.44
N LEU A 264 14.22 7.42 9.18
CA LEU A 264 14.59 6.31 10.05
C LEU A 264 15.15 5.10 9.27
N ILE A 265 14.57 4.79 8.10
CA ILE A 265 15.08 3.71 7.24
C ILE A 265 16.50 4.03 6.75
N ILE A 266 16.75 5.26 6.29
CA ILE A 266 18.09 5.68 5.87
C ILE A 266 19.07 5.60 7.04
N GLN A 267 18.68 6.06 8.23
CA GLN A 267 19.50 6.01 9.42
C GLN A 267 19.85 4.57 9.81
N GLU A 268 18.90 3.63 9.72
CA GLU A 268 19.16 2.23 10.02
C GLU A 268 20.07 1.58 8.96
N LEU A 269 19.87 1.87 7.67
CA LEU A 269 20.76 1.37 6.61
C LEU A 269 22.20 1.89 6.75
N THR A 270 22.38 3.13 7.18
CA THR A 270 23.72 3.67 7.42
C THR A 270 24.40 3.05 8.64
N LYS A 271 23.65 2.71 9.68
CA LYS A 271 24.17 1.93 10.83
C LYS A 271 24.66 0.53 10.43
N GLN A 272 24.01 -0.05 9.41
CA GLN A 272 24.35 -1.39 8.88
C GLN A 272 25.43 -1.33 7.78
N GLU A 273 26.12 -0.20 7.61
CA GLU A 273 27.16 0.03 6.61
C GLU A 273 26.70 -0.11 5.14
N MET A 274 25.38 -0.15 4.90
CA MET A 274 24.78 -0.27 3.57
C MET A 274 24.58 1.10 2.91
N THR A 275 25.63 1.92 2.86
CA THR A 275 25.57 3.30 2.39
C THR A 275 25.17 3.41 0.90
N THR A 276 25.63 2.47 0.06
CA THR A 276 25.29 2.45 -1.37
C THR A 276 23.80 2.22 -1.60
N THR A 277 23.18 1.29 -0.89
CA THR A 277 21.74 1.02 -0.99
C THR A 277 20.92 2.19 -0.44
N ALA A 278 21.37 2.81 0.65
CA ALA A 278 20.72 3.99 1.22
C ALA A 278 20.73 5.18 0.25
N THR A 279 21.85 5.46 -0.43
CA THR A 279 21.93 6.53 -1.42
C THR A 279 21.06 6.26 -2.63
N VAL A 280 21.08 5.04 -3.17
CA VAL A 280 20.25 4.67 -4.33
C VAL A 280 18.77 4.82 -4.02
N ILE A 281 18.27 4.30 -2.89
CA ILE A 281 16.84 4.38 -2.55
C ILE A 281 16.42 5.82 -2.25
N ALA A 282 17.31 6.64 -1.67
CA ALA A 282 17.04 8.05 -1.44
C ALA A 282 16.87 8.80 -2.78
N LEU A 283 17.75 8.59 -3.76
CA LEU A 283 17.64 9.17 -5.11
C LEU A 283 16.35 8.70 -5.81
N LEU A 284 16.01 7.43 -5.72
CA LEU A 284 14.77 6.90 -6.30
C LEU A 284 13.51 7.51 -5.69
N SER A 285 13.55 7.96 -4.44
CA SER A 285 12.43 8.64 -3.80
C SER A 285 12.07 9.99 -4.47
N LEU A 286 13.01 10.63 -5.16
CA LEU A 286 12.76 11.86 -5.91
C LEU A 286 11.79 11.66 -7.07
N LEU A 287 11.79 10.48 -7.70
CA LEU A 287 10.80 10.13 -8.73
C LEU A 287 9.39 10.13 -8.15
N GLY A 288 9.22 9.56 -6.96
CA GLY A 288 7.96 9.59 -6.24
C GLY A 288 7.51 11.01 -5.88
N LEU A 289 8.44 11.84 -5.40
CA LEU A 289 8.17 13.23 -5.07
C LEU A 289 7.67 14.00 -6.28
N PHE A 290 8.25 13.78 -7.47
CA PHE A 290 7.85 14.48 -8.69
C PHE A 290 6.36 14.27 -9.05
N PHE A 291 5.87 13.04 -9.06
CA PHE A 291 4.47 12.83 -9.41
C PHE A 291 3.50 13.35 -8.35
N TYR A 292 3.87 13.38 -7.08
CA TYR A 292 3.05 14.02 -6.04
C TYR A 292 3.05 15.54 -6.17
N LEU A 293 4.19 16.17 -6.47
CA LEU A 293 4.25 17.59 -6.77
C LEU A 293 3.40 17.93 -8.00
N ARG A 294 3.44 17.11 -9.07
CA ARG A 294 2.57 17.30 -10.23
C ARG A 294 1.08 17.29 -9.84
N LEU A 295 0.66 16.35 -8.99
CA LEU A 295 -0.70 16.32 -8.47
C LEU A 295 -1.02 17.60 -7.69
N ALA A 296 -0.10 18.04 -6.84
CA ALA A 296 -0.23 19.23 -6.04
C ALA A 296 -0.39 20.48 -6.92
N TYR A 297 0.48 20.64 -7.92
CA TYR A 297 0.40 21.76 -8.87
C TYR A 297 -0.91 21.76 -9.67
N CYS A 298 -1.33 20.61 -10.17
CA CYS A 298 -2.60 20.51 -10.91
C CYS A 298 -3.81 20.93 -10.08
N ALA A 299 -3.75 20.78 -8.77
CA ALA A 299 -4.90 21.06 -7.93
C ALA A 299 -4.86 22.46 -7.31
N THR A 300 -3.68 23.11 -7.18
CA THR A 300 -3.57 24.44 -6.50
C THR A 300 -3.23 25.58 -7.44
N ILE A 301 -2.29 25.37 -8.37
CA ILE A 301 -1.74 26.47 -9.20
C ILE A 301 -2.51 26.65 -10.50
N THR A 302 -3.06 25.56 -11.05
CA THR A 302 -3.87 25.69 -12.26
C THR A 302 -5.17 26.39 -11.94
N LEU A 303 -5.39 27.55 -12.57
CA LEU A 303 -6.63 28.31 -12.43
C LEU A 303 -7.80 27.41 -12.82
N PRO A 304 -8.79 27.22 -11.92
CA PRO A 304 -9.95 26.44 -12.27
C PRO A 304 -10.73 27.16 -13.39
N PRO A 305 -11.31 26.41 -14.35
CA PRO A 305 -12.13 27.01 -15.36
C PRO A 305 -13.29 27.73 -14.69
N ASN A 306 -13.62 28.94 -15.16
CA ASN A 306 -14.79 29.68 -14.72
C ASN A 306 -16.04 28.85 -15.03
N SER A 307 -16.50 28.09 -14.06
CA SER A 307 -17.68 27.24 -14.20
C SER A 307 -18.80 27.74 -13.31
N ALA A 308 -20.05 27.62 -13.79
CA ALA A 308 -21.26 27.99 -13.00
C ALA A 308 -21.35 27.18 -11.67
N ASN A 309 -20.55 26.11 -11.52
CA ASN A 309 -20.46 25.35 -10.28
C ASN A 309 -19.89 26.13 -9.10
N TYR A 310 -19.12 27.20 -9.34
CA TYR A 310 -18.62 28.08 -8.29
C TYR A 310 -19.75 28.77 -7.56
N MET A 311 -20.78 29.21 -8.29
CA MET A 311 -21.96 29.85 -7.74
C MET A 311 -22.83 28.95 -6.86
N LYS A 312 -22.68 27.62 -6.99
CA LYS A 312 -23.41 26.62 -6.19
C LYS A 312 -22.64 26.12 -4.96
N GLN A 313 -21.56 26.77 -4.59
CA GLN A 313 -20.70 26.36 -3.47
C GLN A 313 -21.45 26.31 -2.13
N TRP A 314 -22.41 27.23 -1.93
CA TRP A 314 -23.26 27.28 -0.75
C TRP A 314 -24.21 26.07 -0.60
N GLN A 315 -24.50 25.35 -1.68
CA GLN A 315 -25.33 24.13 -1.66
C GLN A 315 -24.55 22.87 -1.31
N THR A 316 -23.21 22.93 -1.23
CA THR A 316 -22.37 21.75 -1.00
C THR A 316 -22.12 21.47 0.49
N ASN A 317 -23.16 21.52 1.32
CA ASN A 317 -23.10 21.09 2.73
C ASN A 317 -22.96 19.55 2.84
N LYS A 318 -21.82 19.01 2.46
CA LYS A 318 -21.47 17.63 2.82
C LYS A 318 -20.64 17.68 4.10
N SER A 319 -21.21 17.17 5.18
CA SER A 319 -20.46 16.91 6.41
C SER A 319 -19.27 16.01 6.10
N VAL A 320 -18.08 16.48 6.42
CA VAL A 320 -16.86 15.67 6.34
C VAL A 320 -16.91 14.69 7.52
N ASN A 321 -16.75 13.41 7.25
CA ASN A 321 -16.78 12.41 8.31
C ASN A 321 -15.65 12.68 9.33
N ALA A 322 -15.94 12.57 10.63
CA ALA A 322 -14.96 12.74 11.70
C ALA A 322 -13.70 11.89 11.51
N LEU A 323 -13.86 10.65 11.01
CA LEU A 323 -12.75 9.76 10.71
C LEU A 323 -11.80 10.32 9.64
N THR A 324 -12.30 11.03 8.62
CA THR A 324 -11.44 11.65 7.61
C THR A 324 -10.65 12.80 8.18
N THR A 325 -11.26 13.63 9.03
CA THR A 325 -10.58 14.77 9.66
C THR A 325 -9.49 14.29 10.63
N THR A 326 -9.77 13.30 11.46
CA THR A 326 -8.78 12.75 12.39
C THR A 326 -7.58 12.10 11.67
N LEU A 327 -7.82 11.34 10.62
CA LEU A 327 -6.72 10.77 9.83
C LEU A 327 -5.86 11.85 9.16
N ILE A 328 -6.48 12.91 8.65
CA ILE A 328 -5.75 14.00 8.00
C ILE A 328 -4.92 14.78 9.03
N THR A 329 -5.48 15.14 10.17
CA THR A 329 -4.72 15.84 11.23
C THR A 329 -3.53 15.01 11.69
N LEU A 330 -3.70 13.71 11.87
CA LEU A 330 -2.60 12.80 12.18
C LEU A 330 -1.54 12.77 11.08
N THR A 331 -1.92 12.73 9.81
CA THR A 331 -0.95 12.71 8.69
C THR A 331 -0.16 14.01 8.54
N ILE A 332 -0.63 15.11 9.07
CA ILE A 332 0.06 16.41 9.00
C ILE A 332 0.88 16.67 10.28
N MET A 333 0.29 16.41 11.45
CA MET A 333 0.80 16.87 12.75
C MET A 333 1.48 15.79 13.61
N LEU A 334 1.61 14.55 13.14
CA LEU A 334 2.17 13.47 13.97
C LEU A 334 3.70 13.58 14.12
N LEU A 335 4.39 14.29 13.24
CA LEU A 335 5.86 14.40 13.29
C LEU A 335 6.38 14.99 14.61
N PRO A 336 5.83 16.06 15.17
CA PRO A 336 6.27 16.56 16.49
C PRO A 336 6.01 15.59 17.64
N LEU A 337 5.01 14.72 17.50
CA LEU A 337 4.66 13.70 18.49
C LEU A 337 5.51 12.41 18.35
N SER A 338 6.31 12.33 17.29
CA SER A 338 7.12 11.13 16.99
C SER A 338 8.04 10.69 18.14
N PRO A 339 8.72 11.55 18.93
CA PRO A 339 9.58 11.10 20.01
C PRO A 339 8.82 10.31 21.09
N MET A 340 7.56 10.69 21.36
CA MET A 340 6.72 9.97 22.32
C MET A 340 6.33 8.57 21.81
N ILE A 341 6.11 8.43 20.51
CA ILE A 341 5.78 7.14 19.91
C ILE A 341 6.99 6.21 19.94
N PHE A 342 8.20 6.74 19.70
CA PHE A 342 9.42 5.91 19.74
C PHE A 342 9.80 5.46 21.15
N SER A 343 9.45 6.22 22.20
CA SER A 343 9.71 5.80 23.57
C SER A 343 8.86 4.60 24.02
N THR A 344 7.74 4.33 23.30
CA THR A 344 6.83 3.21 23.60
C THR A 344 7.14 1.94 22.79
N PHE A 345 7.94 2.03 21.72
CA PHE A 345 8.39 0.91 20.88
C PHE A 345 9.87 0.58 21.09
#